data_c292b98f2f38d36620c8760a5a5fde8c
#
_entry.id   c292b98f2f38d36620c8760a5a5fde8c
#
_cell.length_a   1.000
_cell.length_b   1.000
_cell.length_c   1.000
_cell.angle_alpha   90.00
_cell.angle_beta   90.00
_cell.angle_gamma   90.00
#
_symmetry.space_group_name_H-M   'P 1'
#
loop_
_entity.id
_entity.type
_entity.pdbx_description
1 polymer ?
#
loop_
_entity_poly.entity_id
_entity_poly.type
_entity_poly.pdbx_seq_one_letter_code
_entity_poly.pdbx_strand_id
1 'polypeptide(L)'
;IYPVVSSDPDKRHLGTFQQLVGKENVETEAAKFSLEKVVDSTACPALIFHSDDDKVVPAINAALLYEKLKANGVKASLHIFPSGGHGWGMSKKFKYHENFKAATLDWLKVINAEADKAAAKNK
;
A
#
# COMPACT_ATOMS: atom_id res chain seq x y z
N ILE A 1 -5.11 0.90 0.35
CA ILE A 1 -5.42 2.06 -0.51
C ILE A 1 -4.64 3.24 0.03
N TYR A 2 -3.94 4.02 -0.82
CA TYR A 2 -3.13 5.21 -0.53
C TYR A 2 -2.35 5.09 0.80
N PRO A 3 -1.47 4.07 0.94
CA PRO A 3 -0.77 3.79 2.17
C PRO A 3 0.24 4.89 2.52
N VAL A 4 0.37 5.22 3.80
CA VAL A 4 1.54 5.90 4.35
C VAL A 4 2.61 4.85 4.59
N VAL A 5 3.77 5.01 4.00
CA VAL A 5 4.82 3.98 3.99
C VAL A 5 6.14 4.53 4.55
N SER A 6 6.63 5.63 3.97
CA SER A 6 7.95 6.17 4.28
C SER A 6 7.92 7.24 5.36
N SER A 7 8.90 7.18 6.25
CA SER A 7 9.21 8.26 7.21
C SER A 7 10.15 9.32 6.64
N ASP A 8 10.66 9.12 5.42
CA ASP A 8 11.55 10.07 4.74
C ASP A 8 10.88 11.47 4.68
N PRO A 9 11.53 12.54 5.13
CA PRO A 9 10.97 13.90 5.13
C PRO A 9 10.36 14.35 3.81
N ASP A 10 10.95 13.94 2.68
CA ASP A 10 10.50 14.32 1.34
C ASP A 10 9.30 13.49 0.83
N LYS A 11 8.94 12.41 1.52
CA LYS A 11 7.91 11.45 1.10
C LYS A 11 6.82 11.21 2.14
N ARG A 12 7.11 11.50 3.41
CA ARG A 12 6.22 11.17 4.53
C ARG A 12 4.95 12.02 4.57
N HIS A 13 3.89 11.43 5.08
CA HIS A 13 2.78 12.20 5.65
C HIS A 13 3.11 12.50 7.11
N LEU A 14 3.61 13.71 7.39
CA LEU A 14 4.12 14.09 8.71
C LEU A 14 3.12 13.84 9.84
N GLY A 15 1.84 14.18 9.62
CA GLY A 15 0.79 14.03 10.64
C GLY A 15 0.62 12.59 11.12
N THR A 16 0.77 11.60 10.25
CA THR A 16 0.72 10.17 10.65
C THR A 16 1.83 9.84 11.65
N PHE A 17 3.06 10.23 11.34
CA PHE A 17 4.19 9.93 12.23
C PHE A 17 4.12 10.72 13.54
N GLN A 18 3.64 11.97 13.52
CA GLN A 18 3.40 12.75 14.73
C GLN A 18 2.39 12.08 15.67
N GLN A 19 1.33 11.48 15.11
CA GLN A 19 0.36 10.75 15.93
C GLN A 19 0.91 9.40 16.43
N LEU A 20 1.78 8.77 15.66
CA LEU A 20 2.32 7.45 15.99
C LEU A 20 3.39 7.49 17.08
N VAL A 21 4.32 8.44 17.00
CA VAL A 21 5.51 8.50 17.88
C VAL A 21 5.61 9.75 18.73
N GLY A 22 4.69 10.69 18.61
CA GLY A 22 4.78 12.02 19.24
C GLY A 22 5.53 13.01 18.36
N LYS A 23 5.15 14.29 18.46
CA LYS A 23 5.72 15.35 17.59
C LYS A 23 7.22 15.50 17.76
N GLU A 24 7.69 15.40 18.99
CA GLU A 24 9.11 15.55 19.40
C GLU A 24 9.98 14.38 18.96
N ASN A 25 9.39 13.21 18.73
CA ASN A 25 10.11 11.97 18.45
C ASN A 25 10.15 11.60 16.95
N VAL A 26 9.52 12.39 16.08
CA VAL A 26 9.41 12.02 14.65
C VAL A 26 10.76 11.79 14.00
N GLU A 27 11.73 12.65 14.24
CA GLU A 27 13.06 12.57 13.60
C GLU A 27 13.90 11.40 14.11
N THR A 28 13.63 10.90 15.31
CA THR A 28 14.40 9.81 15.94
C THR A 28 13.71 8.46 15.85
N GLU A 29 12.38 8.42 15.91
CA GLU A 29 11.62 7.17 16.07
C GLU A 29 10.86 6.74 14.82
N ALA A 30 10.45 7.68 13.94
CA ALA A 30 9.59 7.38 12.81
C ALA A 30 10.20 6.35 11.84
N ALA A 31 11.52 6.30 11.72
CA ALA A 31 12.23 5.37 10.85
C ALA A 31 11.97 3.89 11.19
N LYS A 32 11.64 3.57 12.43
CA LYS A 32 11.28 2.21 12.89
C LYS A 32 9.95 1.73 12.31
N PHE A 33 9.12 2.65 11.85
CA PHE A 33 7.79 2.39 11.30
C PHE A 33 7.70 2.63 9.79
N SER A 34 8.83 2.85 9.13
CA SER A 34 8.91 2.94 7.67
C SER A 34 8.77 1.56 7.06
N LEU A 35 7.63 1.31 6.38
CA LEU A 35 7.31 -0.02 5.86
C LEU A 35 8.34 -0.50 4.84
N GLU A 36 8.90 0.39 4.02
CA GLU A 36 9.97 0.06 3.06
C GLU A 36 11.27 -0.42 3.73
N LYS A 37 11.41 -0.21 5.04
CA LYS A 37 12.56 -0.67 5.82
C LYS A 37 12.30 -1.96 6.59
N VAL A 38 11.04 -2.23 6.94
CA VAL A 38 10.68 -3.34 7.84
C VAL A 38 9.98 -4.50 7.15
N VAL A 39 9.41 -4.29 5.95
CA VAL A 39 8.79 -5.37 5.17
C VAL A 39 9.82 -6.41 4.76
N ASP A 40 9.50 -7.68 4.97
CA ASP A 40 10.32 -8.84 4.61
C ASP A 40 9.51 -9.90 3.84
N SER A 41 10.10 -11.08 3.62
CA SER A 41 9.49 -12.19 2.88
C SER A 41 8.29 -12.85 3.58
N THR A 42 8.02 -12.53 4.84
CA THR A 42 6.87 -13.05 5.59
C THR A 42 5.61 -12.22 5.41
N ALA A 43 5.72 -11.07 4.73
CA ALA A 43 4.58 -10.21 4.45
C ALA A 43 3.53 -10.94 3.58
N CYS A 44 2.25 -10.69 3.87
CA CYS A 44 1.16 -11.24 3.06
C CYS A 44 1.10 -10.60 1.66
N PRO A 45 0.51 -11.31 0.66
CA PRO A 45 0.25 -10.73 -0.65
C PRO A 45 -0.51 -9.40 -0.56
N ALA A 46 -0.13 -8.42 -1.38
CA ALA A 46 -0.67 -7.06 -1.30
C ALA A 46 -1.20 -6.54 -2.63
N LEU A 47 -2.40 -5.96 -2.60
CA LEU A 47 -2.96 -5.16 -3.69
C LEU A 47 -2.97 -3.69 -3.26
N ILE A 48 -2.25 -2.84 -3.98
CA ILE A 48 -1.99 -1.46 -3.61
C ILE A 48 -2.65 -0.53 -4.63
N PHE A 49 -3.36 0.48 -4.13
CA PHE A 49 -3.99 1.52 -4.95
C PHE A 49 -3.58 2.90 -4.46
N HIS A 50 -3.36 3.82 -5.40
CA HIS A 50 -3.09 5.23 -5.12
C HIS A 50 -3.64 6.13 -6.22
N SER A 51 -3.69 7.44 -5.98
CA SER A 51 -3.90 8.46 -7.00
C SER A 51 -2.61 9.26 -7.20
N ASP A 52 -2.25 9.52 -8.45
CA ASP A 52 -1.02 10.27 -8.80
C ASP A 52 -1.07 11.72 -8.27
N ASP A 53 -2.26 12.31 -8.24
CA ASP A 53 -2.52 13.67 -7.78
C ASP A 53 -2.79 13.78 -6.26
N ASP A 54 -2.49 12.75 -5.47
CA ASP A 54 -2.68 12.77 -4.01
C ASP A 54 -1.71 13.77 -3.35
N LYS A 55 -2.27 14.86 -2.80
CA LYS A 55 -1.52 15.92 -2.13
C LYS A 55 -1.39 15.72 -0.61
N VAL A 56 -2.02 14.68 -0.06
CA VAL A 56 -1.97 14.35 1.37
C VAL A 56 -0.87 13.33 1.63
N VAL A 57 -0.90 12.22 0.87
CA VAL A 57 0.14 11.17 0.90
C VAL A 57 0.71 11.04 -0.50
N PRO A 58 1.97 11.40 -0.75
CA PRO A 58 2.56 11.27 -2.08
C PRO A 58 2.51 9.84 -2.62
N ALA A 59 2.12 9.67 -3.89
CA ALA A 59 1.95 8.35 -4.52
C ALA A 59 3.24 7.50 -4.51
N ILE A 60 4.40 8.12 -4.37
CA ILE A 60 5.68 7.43 -4.19
C ILE A 60 5.67 6.42 -3.02
N ASN A 61 4.86 6.67 -1.98
CA ASN A 61 4.70 5.73 -0.86
C ASN A 61 4.20 4.35 -1.33
N ALA A 62 3.21 4.33 -2.23
CA ALA A 62 2.70 3.09 -2.80
C ALA A 62 3.75 2.36 -3.65
N ALA A 63 4.54 3.11 -4.43
CA ALA A 63 5.61 2.55 -5.25
C ALA A 63 6.73 1.94 -4.40
N LEU A 64 7.16 2.61 -3.33
CA LEU A 64 8.18 2.10 -2.40
C LEU A 64 7.72 0.80 -1.72
N LEU A 65 6.47 0.73 -1.28
CA LEU A 65 5.93 -0.50 -0.69
C LEU A 65 5.91 -1.64 -1.72
N TYR A 66 5.44 -1.36 -2.93
CA TYR A 66 5.43 -2.35 -4.01
C TYR A 66 6.83 -2.87 -4.33
N GLU A 67 7.79 -1.97 -4.52
CA GLU A 67 9.19 -2.31 -4.80
C GLU A 67 9.75 -3.23 -3.70
N LYS A 68 9.54 -2.86 -2.44
CA LYS A 68 10.05 -3.63 -1.30
C LYS A 68 9.41 -5.01 -1.19
N LEU A 69 8.11 -5.12 -1.39
CA LEU A 69 7.42 -6.41 -1.43
C LEU A 69 7.98 -7.29 -2.55
N LYS A 70 8.18 -6.75 -3.74
CA LYS A 70 8.74 -7.50 -4.88
C LYS A 70 10.19 -7.93 -4.62
N ALA A 71 11.02 -7.07 -4.03
CA ALA A 71 12.40 -7.40 -3.67
C ALA A 71 12.50 -8.55 -2.65
N ASN A 72 11.47 -8.73 -1.81
CA ASN A 72 11.37 -9.83 -0.85
C ASN A 72 10.59 -11.05 -1.37
N GLY A 73 10.31 -11.13 -2.66
CA GLY A 73 9.60 -12.26 -3.26
C GLY A 73 8.09 -12.31 -2.94
N VAL A 74 7.54 -11.28 -2.32
CA VAL A 74 6.13 -11.20 -1.95
C VAL A 74 5.29 -10.87 -3.19
N LYS A 75 4.16 -11.56 -3.35
CA LYS A 75 3.21 -11.25 -4.41
C LYS A 75 2.57 -9.89 -4.16
N ALA A 76 2.70 -8.98 -5.12
CA ALA A 76 2.11 -7.65 -5.03
C ALA A 76 1.62 -7.15 -6.39
N SER A 77 0.58 -6.34 -6.39
CA SER A 77 0.10 -5.55 -7.53
C SER A 77 -0.06 -4.09 -7.13
N LEU A 78 0.28 -3.18 -8.03
CA LEU A 78 0.18 -1.73 -7.81
C LEU A 78 -0.63 -1.10 -8.93
N HIS A 79 -1.61 -0.29 -8.56
CA HIS A 79 -2.41 0.53 -9.48
C HIS A 79 -2.35 1.99 -9.02
N ILE A 80 -1.82 2.87 -9.88
CA ILE A 80 -1.83 4.31 -9.65
C ILE A 80 -2.80 4.93 -10.66
N PHE A 81 -3.90 5.50 -10.17
CA PHE A 81 -4.87 6.21 -11.00
C PHE A 81 -4.39 7.63 -11.29
N PRO A 82 -4.65 8.17 -12.49
CA PRO A 82 -4.17 9.51 -12.88
C PRO A 82 -4.69 10.64 -12.00
N SER A 83 -5.84 10.45 -11.34
CA SER A 83 -6.46 11.46 -10.48
C SER A 83 -7.41 10.83 -9.47
N GLY A 84 -7.80 11.59 -8.45
CA GLY A 84 -8.73 11.19 -7.41
C GLY A 84 -8.38 11.75 -6.05
N GLY A 85 -7.20 12.29 -5.89
CA GLY A 85 -6.70 12.80 -4.61
C GLY A 85 -6.64 11.72 -3.55
N HIS A 86 -6.87 12.11 -2.30
CA HIS A 86 -6.87 11.24 -1.14
C HIS A 86 -8.29 10.96 -0.63
N GLY A 87 -8.48 9.81 0.03
CA GLY A 87 -9.70 9.55 0.81
C GLY A 87 -10.91 9.03 0.03
N TRP A 88 -10.76 8.64 -1.25
CA TRP A 88 -11.88 8.16 -2.07
C TRP A 88 -12.41 6.77 -1.63
N GLY A 89 -11.57 5.89 -1.09
CA GLY A 89 -11.96 4.56 -0.60
C GLY A 89 -12.88 3.81 -1.57
N MET A 90 -14.02 3.34 -1.06
CA MET A 90 -15.07 2.65 -1.83
C MET A 90 -16.13 3.62 -2.42
N SER A 91 -15.85 4.92 -2.47
CA SER A 91 -16.82 5.92 -2.95
C SER A 91 -17.21 5.70 -4.41
N LYS A 92 -18.51 5.56 -4.68
CA LYS A 92 -19.05 5.53 -6.04
C LYS A 92 -18.82 6.84 -6.82
N LYS A 93 -18.46 7.94 -6.13
CA LYS A 93 -18.12 9.21 -6.76
C LYS A 93 -16.68 9.23 -7.29
N PHE A 94 -15.83 8.27 -6.90
CA PHE A 94 -14.49 8.16 -7.44
C PHE A 94 -14.53 7.81 -8.92
N LYS A 95 -13.89 8.62 -9.75
CA LYS A 95 -13.93 8.49 -11.22
C LYS A 95 -13.56 7.08 -11.72
N TYR A 96 -12.64 6.42 -11.04
CA TYR A 96 -12.15 5.08 -11.40
C TYR A 96 -12.71 3.98 -10.52
N HIS A 97 -13.88 4.20 -9.88
CA HIS A 97 -14.50 3.24 -8.96
C HIS A 97 -14.67 1.84 -9.58
N GLU A 98 -15.14 1.75 -10.81
CA GLU A 98 -15.35 0.45 -11.48
C GLU A 98 -14.03 -0.24 -11.82
N ASN A 99 -13.00 0.52 -12.22
CA ASN A 99 -11.65 -0.02 -12.45
C ASN A 99 -11.04 -0.56 -11.15
N PHE A 100 -11.13 0.22 -10.07
CA PHE A 100 -10.69 -0.19 -8.73
C PHE A 100 -11.40 -1.48 -8.29
N LYS A 101 -12.71 -1.54 -8.41
CA LYS A 101 -13.52 -2.70 -8.04
C LYS A 101 -13.17 -3.93 -8.89
N ALA A 102 -13.06 -3.78 -10.21
CA ALA A 102 -12.68 -4.87 -11.11
C ALA A 102 -11.29 -5.43 -10.76
N ALA A 103 -10.28 -4.57 -10.62
CA ALA A 103 -8.93 -4.99 -10.24
C ALA A 103 -8.91 -5.69 -8.88
N THR A 104 -9.70 -5.21 -7.90
CA THR A 104 -9.81 -5.86 -6.59
C THR A 104 -10.41 -7.26 -6.70
N LEU A 105 -11.50 -7.42 -7.45
CA LEU A 105 -12.15 -8.72 -7.64
C LEU A 105 -11.25 -9.71 -8.37
N ASP A 106 -10.54 -9.27 -9.39
CA ASP A 106 -9.62 -10.12 -10.15
C ASP A 106 -8.42 -10.54 -9.31
N TRP A 107 -7.85 -9.63 -8.50
CA TRP A 107 -6.82 -9.98 -7.53
C TRP A 107 -7.28 -11.04 -6.55
N LEU A 108 -8.46 -10.88 -5.95
CA LEU A 108 -9.01 -11.84 -4.98
C LEU A 108 -9.23 -13.22 -5.60
N LYS A 109 -9.70 -13.31 -6.85
CA LYS A 109 -9.83 -14.60 -7.57
C LYS A 109 -8.49 -15.32 -7.69
N VAL A 110 -7.43 -14.58 -8.05
CA VAL A 110 -6.07 -15.14 -8.18
C VAL A 110 -5.54 -15.65 -6.85
N ILE A 111 -5.64 -14.84 -5.80
CA ILE A 111 -5.12 -15.20 -4.47
C ILE A 111 -5.88 -16.39 -3.88
N ASN A 112 -7.20 -16.41 -3.99
CA ASN A 112 -8.01 -17.52 -3.47
C ASN A 112 -7.71 -18.83 -4.23
N ALA A 113 -7.61 -18.79 -5.57
CA ALA A 113 -7.27 -19.99 -6.35
C ALA A 113 -5.89 -20.56 -6.00
N GLU A 114 -4.93 -19.72 -5.63
CA GLU A 114 -3.61 -20.17 -5.17
C GLU A 114 -3.65 -20.78 -3.76
N ALA A 115 -4.42 -20.16 -2.86
CA ALA A 115 -4.64 -20.69 -1.51
C ALA A 115 -5.29 -22.09 -1.56
N ASP A 116 -6.31 -22.28 -2.41
CA ASP A 116 -6.98 -23.56 -2.61
C ASP A 116 -6.03 -24.64 -3.15
N LYS A 117 -5.17 -24.28 -4.11
CA LYS A 117 -4.14 -25.19 -4.65
C LYS A 117 -3.09 -25.57 -3.60
N ALA A 118 -2.69 -24.64 -2.75
CA ALA A 118 -1.75 -24.90 -1.66
C ALA A 118 -2.37 -25.81 -0.60
N ALA A 119 -3.62 -25.58 -0.22
CA ALA A 119 -4.36 -26.42 0.71
C ALA A 119 -4.56 -27.87 0.19
N ALA A 120 -4.79 -28.03 -1.12
CA ALA A 120 -4.96 -29.35 -1.75
C ALA A 120 -3.65 -30.18 -1.80
N LYS A 121 -2.49 -29.53 -1.84
CA LYS A 121 -1.17 -30.23 -1.84
C LYS A 121 -0.74 -30.72 -0.46
N ASN A 122 -1.36 -30.20 0.61
CA ASN A 122 -1.02 -30.54 1.99
C ASN A 122 -1.97 -31.61 2.59
N LYS A 123 -2.85 -32.17 1.79
CA LYS A 123 -3.71 -33.33 2.09
C LYS A 123 -3.17 -34.59 1.46
#